data_e49b9b3148b575a3ae1d5e2ae052e10d
#
_entry.id   e49b9b3148b575a3ae1d5e2ae052e10d
#
_cell.length_a   1.000
_cell.length_b   1.000
_cell.length_c   1.000
_cell.angle_alpha   90.00
_cell.angle_beta   90.00
_cell.angle_gamma   90.00
#
_symmetry.space_group_name_H-M   'P 1'
#
loop_
_entity.id
_entity.type
_entity.pdbx_description
1 polymer ?
#
loop_
_entity_poly.entity_id
_entity_poly.type
_entity_poly.pdbx_seq_one_letter_code
_entity_poly.pdbx_strand_id
1 'polypeptide(L)'
;MRLVRLLAATSVLVLCSALAQAQDTERYTYLHHATPTNVFWQAVKKGMDEACAQIQADCQMVFLQQDGNFQEQLNNLEATIAQNPSGIIMTFAGGEVFDEALARAEAAGIPVLASNVDHPNKMHRLSFTGQDLEQAGYDLAKGLSEKFPAEGPIHVLIGISGPGQVWAESRGAGIARFMDEYKTAHPDRQVTYEKIDSGLDLSVTGQRVAAYVQSTPTTAYIDVGYWAAGAAVSLRDLGKKPGEVLLACFDLVPVVMDEMKSGYIQLTIDQQPFLQGYIPIHQLHMINKYKLGAYDANTGKALITPDQVDALIDLSQQGVR
;
A
#
# COMPACT_ATOMS: atom_id res chain seq x y z
N MET A 1 -63.34 -11.53 71.94
CA MET A 1 -62.84 -10.40 71.21
C MET A 1 -61.33 -10.57 71.03
N ARG A 2 -60.91 -11.04 69.86
CA ARG A 2 -59.47 -11.16 69.55
C ARG A 2 -59.19 -10.32 68.30
N LEU A 3 -58.40 -9.26 68.44
CA LEU A 3 -57.91 -8.43 67.36
C LEU A 3 -56.84 -9.21 66.55
N VAL A 4 -57.12 -9.39 65.27
CA VAL A 4 -56.11 -9.89 64.32
C VAL A 4 -55.41 -8.66 63.71
N ARG A 5 -54.10 -8.49 63.96
CA ARG A 5 -53.29 -7.50 63.30
C ARG A 5 -52.76 -8.10 62.00
N LEU A 6 -53.17 -7.55 60.85
CA LEU A 6 -52.54 -7.79 59.53
C LEU A 6 -51.26 -6.95 59.45
N LEU A 7 -50.13 -7.64 59.28
CA LEU A 7 -48.86 -7.03 58.84
C LEU A 7 -48.84 -7.09 57.31
N ALA A 8 -48.88 -5.92 56.66
CA ALA A 8 -48.64 -5.79 55.23
C ALA A 8 -47.11 -5.67 55.04
N ALA A 9 -46.53 -6.72 54.47
CA ALA A 9 -45.13 -6.70 54.05
C ALA A 9 -45.02 -6.01 52.64
N THR A 10 -44.51 -4.81 52.59
CA THR A 10 -44.25 -4.06 51.35
C THR A 10 -42.89 -4.50 50.80
N SER A 11 -42.91 -5.41 49.81
CA SER A 11 -41.71 -5.79 49.07
C SER A 11 -41.32 -4.67 48.09
N VAL A 12 -40.28 -3.91 48.40
CA VAL A 12 -39.66 -2.96 47.48
C VAL A 12 -38.80 -3.75 46.51
N LEU A 13 -39.29 -3.97 45.28
CA LEU A 13 -38.50 -4.47 44.16
C LEU A 13 -37.57 -3.32 43.68
N VAL A 14 -36.32 -3.39 44.07
CA VAL A 14 -35.26 -2.55 43.49
C VAL A 14 -34.96 -3.11 42.09
N LEU A 15 -35.56 -2.55 41.05
CA LEU A 15 -35.13 -2.74 39.67
C LEU A 15 -33.77 -2.02 39.50
N CYS A 16 -32.67 -2.76 39.65
CA CYS A 16 -31.38 -2.34 39.09
C CYS A 16 -31.50 -2.38 37.56
N SER A 17 -31.90 -1.27 36.97
CA SER A 17 -31.74 -1.04 35.55
C SER A 17 -30.23 -0.93 35.28
N ALA A 18 -29.59 -2.04 34.95
CA ALA A 18 -28.32 -2.03 34.30
C ALA A 18 -28.55 -1.30 32.96
N LEU A 19 -28.30 0.00 32.93
CA LEU A 19 -28.07 0.75 31.70
C LEU A 19 -26.79 0.12 31.12
N ALA A 20 -26.94 -0.93 30.32
CA ALA A 20 -25.93 -1.28 29.35
C ALA A 20 -25.80 -0.01 28.47
N GLN A 21 -24.76 0.80 28.74
CA GLN A 21 -24.33 1.81 27.79
C GLN A 21 -24.07 1.00 26.51
N ALA A 22 -24.96 1.15 25.54
CA ALA A 22 -24.67 0.73 24.18
C ALA A 22 -23.40 1.51 23.83
N GLN A 23 -22.29 0.83 23.83
CA GLN A 23 -21.02 1.41 23.40
C GLN A 23 -21.27 1.67 21.90
N ASP A 24 -21.35 2.95 21.53
CA ASP A 24 -21.51 3.32 20.12
C ASP A 24 -20.48 2.56 19.31
N THR A 25 -20.93 1.78 18.34
CA THR A 25 -20.05 1.00 17.47
C THR A 25 -19.06 1.94 16.80
N GLU A 26 -17.76 1.70 16.99
CA GLU A 26 -16.72 2.49 16.35
C GLU A 26 -16.87 2.38 14.83
N ARG A 27 -16.80 3.51 14.13
CA ARG A 27 -16.94 3.59 12.67
C ARG A 27 -15.63 4.11 12.07
N TYR A 28 -15.03 3.32 11.17
CA TYR A 28 -13.78 3.66 10.52
C TYR A 28 -13.94 3.71 9.01
N THR A 29 -13.35 4.72 8.39
CA THR A 29 -13.34 4.85 6.93
C THR A 29 -11.90 4.82 6.41
N TYR A 30 -11.65 3.94 5.44
CA TYR A 30 -10.38 3.85 4.73
C TYR A 30 -10.53 4.46 3.32
N LEU A 31 -9.83 5.57 3.07
CA LEU A 31 -9.81 6.31 1.82
C LEU A 31 -8.50 6.03 1.07
N HIS A 32 -8.58 5.53 -0.15
CA HIS A 32 -7.40 5.26 -0.96
C HIS A 32 -7.55 5.77 -2.40
N HIS A 33 -6.49 5.65 -3.22
CA HIS A 33 -6.34 6.32 -4.49
C HIS A 33 -6.57 5.43 -5.72
N ALA A 34 -7.15 4.23 -5.54
CA ALA A 34 -7.29 3.26 -6.63
C ALA A 34 -8.72 2.76 -6.83
N THR A 35 -8.94 2.10 -7.96
CA THR A 35 -10.20 1.45 -8.32
C THR A 35 -10.34 0.05 -7.68
N PRO A 36 -11.55 -0.54 -7.63
CA PRO A 36 -11.76 -1.88 -7.09
C PRO A 36 -11.06 -3.00 -7.86
N THR A 37 -10.63 -2.74 -9.09
CA THR A 37 -9.97 -3.73 -9.94
C THR A 37 -8.49 -3.94 -9.61
N ASN A 38 -7.90 -3.04 -8.83
CA ASN A 38 -6.51 -3.16 -8.41
C ASN A 38 -6.37 -4.21 -7.29
N VAL A 39 -5.73 -5.33 -7.61
CA VAL A 39 -5.61 -6.52 -6.74
C VAL A 39 -4.85 -6.25 -5.43
N PHE A 40 -3.91 -5.31 -5.43
CA PHE A 40 -3.20 -4.91 -4.21
C PHE A 40 -4.18 -4.45 -3.12
N TRP A 41 -5.17 -3.61 -3.50
CA TRP A 41 -6.13 -3.07 -2.56
C TRP A 41 -7.13 -4.09 -2.03
N GLN A 42 -7.31 -5.22 -2.73
CA GLN A 42 -8.13 -6.32 -2.19
C GLN A 42 -7.45 -6.99 -0.98
N ALA A 43 -6.12 -7.10 -0.97
CA ALA A 43 -5.37 -7.60 0.18
C ALA A 43 -5.39 -6.61 1.36
N VAL A 44 -5.27 -5.31 1.09
CA VAL A 44 -5.44 -4.25 2.11
C VAL A 44 -6.85 -4.33 2.72
N LYS A 45 -7.89 -4.43 1.86
CA LYS A 45 -9.27 -4.55 2.31
C LYS A 45 -9.49 -5.77 3.19
N LYS A 46 -8.92 -6.91 2.84
CA LYS A 46 -9.01 -8.13 3.64
C LYS A 46 -8.42 -7.92 5.04
N GLY A 47 -7.25 -7.27 5.14
CA GLY A 47 -6.64 -6.95 6.43
C GLY A 47 -7.53 -6.01 7.27
N MET A 48 -8.11 -4.99 6.64
CA MET A 48 -9.07 -4.09 7.28
C MET A 48 -10.30 -4.85 7.78
N ASP A 49 -10.94 -5.64 6.92
CA ASP A 49 -12.17 -6.39 7.25
C ASP A 49 -11.94 -7.36 8.42
N GLU A 50 -10.79 -8.05 8.44
CA GLU A 50 -10.43 -8.97 9.52
C GLU A 50 -10.23 -8.23 10.85
N ALA A 51 -9.49 -7.13 10.85
CA ALA A 51 -9.28 -6.31 12.05
C ALA A 51 -10.61 -5.76 12.57
N CYS A 52 -11.49 -5.25 11.68
CA CYS A 52 -12.79 -4.73 12.05
C CYS A 52 -13.70 -5.80 12.68
N ALA A 53 -13.71 -7.01 12.12
CA ALA A 53 -14.45 -8.12 12.67
C ALA A 53 -13.97 -8.49 14.10
N GLN A 54 -12.65 -8.46 14.34
CA GLN A 54 -12.08 -8.76 15.65
C GLN A 54 -12.48 -7.77 16.74
N ILE A 55 -12.60 -6.49 16.40
CA ILE A 55 -12.97 -5.43 17.35
C ILE A 55 -14.45 -5.07 17.30
N GLN A 56 -15.24 -5.70 16.43
CA GLN A 56 -16.67 -5.44 16.22
C GLN A 56 -16.97 -3.98 15.82
N ALA A 57 -16.10 -3.37 15.01
CA ALA A 57 -16.28 -2.04 14.44
C ALA A 57 -17.02 -2.10 13.10
N ASP A 58 -17.66 -0.98 12.71
CA ASP A 58 -18.21 -0.77 11.38
C ASP A 58 -17.15 -0.07 10.50
N CYS A 59 -16.69 -0.75 9.47
CA CYS A 59 -15.61 -0.28 8.64
C CYS A 59 -15.99 -0.19 7.18
N GLN A 60 -15.60 0.88 6.54
CA GLN A 60 -15.83 1.12 5.12
C GLN A 60 -14.50 1.42 4.40
N MET A 61 -14.24 0.74 3.29
CA MET A 61 -13.20 1.12 2.34
C MET A 61 -13.85 1.80 1.13
N VAL A 62 -13.37 2.99 0.78
CA VAL A 62 -13.91 3.80 -0.31
C VAL A 62 -12.96 3.72 -1.50
N PHE A 63 -13.43 3.13 -2.58
CA PHE A 63 -12.74 3.03 -3.86
C PHE A 63 -13.04 4.23 -4.74
N LEU A 64 -12.09 4.58 -5.61
CA LEU A 64 -12.29 5.58 -6.65
C LEU A 64 -12.87 4.94 -7.92
N GLN A 65 -13.49 5.74 -8.78
CA GLN A 65 -13.92 5.31 -10.10
C GLN A 65 -12.77 5.32 -11.11
N GLN A 66 -11.75 6.14 -10.86
CA GLN A 66 -10.53 6.21 -11.67
C GLN A 66 -9.31 6.30 -10.75
N ASP A 67 -8.28 5.49 -11.05
CA ASP A 67 -7.02 5.50 -10.30
C ASP A 67 -6.39 6.91 -10.33
N GLY A 68 -5.98 7.39 -9.15
CA GLY A 68 -5.33 8.69 -9.01
C GLY A 68 -6.24 9.91 -9.18
N ASN A 69 -7.57 9.76 -9.15
CA ASN A 69 -8.48 10.91 -9.13
C ASN A 69 -8.50 11.55 -7.73
N PHE A 70 -7.52 12.41 -7.47
CA PHE A 70 -7.37 13.04 -6.15
C PHE A 70 -8.47 14.02 -5.81
N GLN A 71 -9.17 14.60 -6.80
CA GLN A 71 -10.35 15.42 -6.55
C GLN A 71 -11.51 14.57 -6.02
N GLU A 72 -11.73 13.39 -6.59
CA GLU A 72 -12.73 12.45 -6.07
C GLU A 72 -12.35 11.98 -4.66
N GLN A 73 -11.08 11.68 -4.41
CA GLN A 73 -10.60 11.30 -3.08
C GLN A 73 -10.80 12.43 -2.06
N LEU A 74 -10.56 13.69 -2.43
CA LEU A 74 -10.84 14.87 -1.60
C LEU A 74 -12.33 15.00 -1.28
N ASN A 75 -13.20 14.85 -2.28
CA ASN A 75 -14.64 14.89 -2.07
C ASN A 75 -15.12 13.78 -1.10
N ASN A 76 -14.54 12.58 -1.23
CA ASN A 76 -14.80 11.45 -0.33
C ASN A 76 -14.31 11.74 1.11
N LEU A 77 -13.16 12.40 1.27
CA LEU A 77 -12.66 12.84 2.58
C LEU A 77 -13.61 13.85 3.23
N GLU A 78 -14.05 14.85 2.49
CA GLU A 78 -15.04 15.85 2.98
C GLU A 78 -16.34 15.19 3.44
N ALA A 79 -16.88 14.30 2.61
CA ALA A 79 -18.09 13.54 2.94
C ALA A 79 -17.90 12.66 4.18
N THR A 80 -16.72 12.07 4.34
CA THR A 80 -16.37 11.24 5.50
C THR A 80 -16.28 12.09 6.77
N ILE A 81 -15.62 13.26 6.73
CA ILE A 81 -15.53 14.18 7.86
C ILE A 81 -16.92 14.60 8.32
N ALA A 82 -17.82 14.93 7.38
CA ALA A 82 -19.19 15.31 7.70
C ALA A 82 -20.00 14.21 8.42
N GLN A 83 -19.63 12.94 8.27
CA GLN A 83 -20.25 11.82 8.97
C GLN A 83 -19.71 11.60 10.39
N ASN A 84 -18.70 12.35 10.80
CA ASN A 84 -18.04 12.27 12.09
C ASN A 84 -17.70 10.83 12.51
N PRO A 85 -16.82 10.13 11.75
CA PRO A 85 -16.41 8.77 12.08
C PRO A 85 -15.52 8.72 13.32
N SER A 86 -15.36 7.54 13.89
CA SER A 86 -14.42 7.28 15.00
C SER A 86 -12.95 7.40 14.57
N GLY A 87 -12.67 7.38 13.27
CA GLY A 87 -11.33 7.58 12.71
C GLY A 87 -11.29 7.39 11.20
N ILE A 88 -10.27 7.97 10.60
CA ILE A 88 -10.01 7.91 9.16
C ILE A 88 -8.63 7.31 8.93
N ILE A 89 -8.55 6.39 7.99
CA ILE A 89 -7.28 5.90 7.43
C ILE A 89 -7.22 6.41 5.99
N MET A 90 -6.07 6.94 5.58
CA MET A 90 -5.97 7.56 4.26
C MET A 90 -4.61 7.34 3.61
N THR A 91 -4.59 7.25 2.27
CA THR A 91 -3.36 7.32 1.47
C THR A 91 -3.19 8.74 0.91
N PHE A 92 -1.96 9.24 0.91
CA PHE A 92 -1.64 10.60 0.47
C PHE A 92 -0.93 10.63 -0.89
N ALA A 93 -1.41 9.80 -1.84
CA ALA A 93 -0.80 9.71 -3.18
C ALA A 93 -0.87 11.03 -3.98
N GLY A 94 -1.83 11.90 -3.67
CA GLY A 94 -1.95 13.27 -4.20
C GLY A 94 -1.15 14.33 -3.43
N GLY A 95 -0.43 13.96 -2.38
CA GLY A 95 0.36 14.89 -1.58
C GLY A 95 -0.49 15.88 -0.78
N GLU A 96 -0.19 17.17 -0.90
CA GLU A 96 -0.72 18.26 -0.06
C GLU A 96 -2.14 18.73 -0.43
N VAL A 97 -2.76 18.15 -1.47
CA VAL A 97 -4.11 18.59 -1.91
C VAL A 97 -5.18 18.37 -0.81
N PHE A 98 -4.89 17.59 0.22
CA PHE A 98 -5.80 17.23 1.30
C PHE A 98 -5.67 18.09 2.56
N ASP A 99 -4.67 18.98 2.65
CA ASP A 99 -4.28 19.69 3.89
C ASP A 99 -5.42 20.45 4.54
N GLU A 100 -6.21 21.20 3.76
CA GLU A 100 -7.34 21.96 4.30
C GLU A 100 -8.45 21.06 4.88
N ALA A 101 -8.73 19.94 4.22
CA ALA A 101 -9.72 18.96 4.71
C ALA A 101 -9.22 18.25 5.98
N LEU A 102 -7.93 17.90 6.01
CA LEU A 102 -7.30 17.28 7.17
C LEU A 102 -7.30 18.21 8.39
N ALA A 103 -7.06 19.52 8.20
CA ALA A 103 -7.18 20.50 9.28
C ALA A 103 -8.61 20.55 9.85
N ARG A 104 -9.64 20.34 9.01
CA ARG A 104 -11.04 20.23 9.48
C ARG A 104 -11.30 18.95 10.25
N ALA A 105 -10.73 17.82 9.82
CA ALA A 105 -10.81 16.55 10.55
C ALA A 105 -10.17 16.68 11.96
N GLU A 106 -8.99 17.31 12.04
CA GLU A 106 -8.30 17.57 13.28
C GLU A 106 -9.13 18.49 14.21
N ALA A 107 -9.68 19.61 13.67
CA ALA A 107 -10.56 20.51 14.42
C ALA A 107 -11.83 19.82 14.93
N ALA A 108 -12.33 18.81 14.22
CA ALA A 108 -13.44 17.97 14.64
C ALA A 108 -13.05 16.87 15.63
N GLY A 109 -11.75 16.72 15.95
CA GLY A 109 -11.24 15.68 16.85
C GLY A 109 -11.25 14.28 16.24
N ILE A 110 -11.32 14.15 14.92
CA ILE A 110 -11.30 12.88 14.20
C ILE A 110 -9.84 12.44 14.02
N PRO A 111 -9.41 11.29 14.59
CA PRO A 111 -8.06 10.81 14.40
C PRO A 111 -7.85 10.34 12.95
N VAL A 112 -6.74 10.78 12.34
CA VAL A 112 -6.35 10.41 10.98
C VAL A 112 -5.04 9.64 11.01
N LEU A 113 -5.01 8.45 10.39
CA LEU A 113 -3.80 7.67 10.19
C LEU A 113 -3.46 7.60 8.70
N ALA A 114 -2.18 7.73 8.38
CA ALA A 114 -1.68 7.48 7.03
C ALA A 114 -1.45 5.98 6.81
N SER A 115 -1.77 5.48 5.61
CA SER A 115 -1.43 4.13 5.22
C SER A 115 -1.00 4.06 3.76
N ASN A 116 -0.12 3.12 3.39
CA ASN A 116 0.45 2.90 2.06
C ASN A 116 1.33 4.07 1.55
N VAL A 117 0.80 5.27 1.46
CA VAL A 117 1.53 6.50 1.09
C VAL A 117 1.41 7.49 2.23
N ASP A 118 2.55 7.90 2.79
CA ASP A 118 2.59 8.91 3.88
C ASP A 118 2.34 10.32 3.35
N HIS A 119 1.90 11.21 4.23
CA HIS A 119 1.81 12.63 3.92
C HIS A 119 3.22 13.25 3.82
N PRO A 120 3.53 14.04 2.78
CA PRO A 120 4.89 14.57 2.57
C PRO A 120 5.44 15.32 3.77
N ASN A 121 4.59 16.13 4.41
CA ASN A 121 4.95 16.94 5.56
C ASN A 121 4.61 16.29 6.91
N LYS A 122 4.09 15.05 6.91
CA LYS A 122 3.61 14.35 8.11
C LYS A 122 2.58 15.16 8.92
N MET A 123 1.95 16.14 8.31
CA MET A 123 0.94 17.00 8.93
C MET A 123 -0.39 16.26 9.06
N HIS A 124 -1.14 16.62 10.11
CA HIS A 124 -2.53 16.19 10.31
C HIS A 124 -2.73 14.65 10.36
N ARG A 125 -1.65 13.87 10.52
CA ARG A 125 -1.73 12.42 10.72
C ARG A 125 -1.05 12.02 12.03
N LEU A 126 -1.59 11.01 12.72
CA LEU A 126 -1.06 10.53 13.99
C LEU A 126 0.03 9.47 13.80
N SER A 127 -0.11 8.60 12.79
CA SER A 127 0.90 7.58 12.43
C SER A 127 0.83 7.21 10.96
N PHE A 128 1.84 6.47 10.51
CA PHE A 128 1.94 5.91 9.18
C PHE A 128 2.15 4.39 9.24
N THR A 129 1.38 3.65 8.45
CA THR A 129 1.56 2.20 8.23
C THR A 129 1.82 1.96 6.76
N GLY A 130 3.05 1.64 6.38
CA GLY A 130 3.40 1.49 4.96
C GLY A 130 4.90 1.29 4.77
N GLN A 131 5.37 1.55 3.56
CA GLN A 131 6.75 1.38 3.13
C GLN A 131 7.43 2.75 3.02
N ASP A 132 8.70 2.85 3.42
CA ASP A 132 9.55 3.96 3.00
C ASP A 132 9.79 3.82 1.50
N LEU A 133 9.07 4.62 0.73
CA LEU A 133 8.95 4.45 -0.72
C LEU A 133 10.27 4.71 -1.45
N GLU A 134 11.00 5.75 -1.07
CA GLU A 134 12.28 6.08 -1.69
C GLU A 134 13.33 5.02 -1.35
N GLN A 135 13.42 4.65 -0.07
CA GLN A 135 14.35 3.62 0.36
C GLN A 135 14.04 2.26 -0.28
N ALA A 136 12.76 1.94 -0.46
CA ALA A 136 12.34 0.71 -1.13
C ALA A 136 12.76 0.68 -2.61
N GLY A 137 12.62 1.80 -3.33
CA GLY A 137 13.15 1.92 -4.69
C GLY A 137 14.65 1.73 -4.77
N TYR A 138 15.38 2.33 -3.84
CA TYR A 138 16.83 2.17 -3.70
C TYR A 138 17.21 0.71 -3.44
N ASP A 139 16.56 0.06 -2.47
CA ASP A 139 16.87 -1.33 -2.07
C ASP A 139 16.55 -2.32 -3.20
N LEU A 140 15.47 -2.09 -3.95
CA LEU A 140 15.10 -2.91 -5.11
C LEU A 140 16.18 -2.83 -6.20
N ALA A 141 16.61 -1.62 -6.56
CA ALA A 141 17.64 -1.43 -7.57
C ALA A 141 18.99 -2.00 -7.12
N LYS A 142 19.35 -1.82 -5.85
CA LYS A 142 20.55 -2.40 -5.24
C LYS A 142 20.54 -3.93 -5.30
N GLY A 143 19.44 -4.54 -4.89
CA GLY A 143 19.30 -6.00 -4.94
C GLY A 143 19.38 -6.55 -6.37
N LEU A 144 18.76 -5.86 -7.35
CA LEU A 144 18.84 -6.27 -8.74
C LEU A 144 20.25 -6.12 -9.32
N SER A 145 21.02 -5.13 -8.87
CA SER A 145 22.39 -4.87 -9.37
C SER A 145 23.36 -6.01 -9.10
N GLU A 146 23.07 -6.88 -8.11
CA GLU A 146 23.85 -8.09 -7.85
C GLU A 146 23.82 -9.11 -9.02
N LYS A 147 22.83 -8.94 -9.91
CA LYS A 147 22.64 -9.75 -11.12
C LYS A 147 23.14 -9.05 -12.40
N PHE A 148 23.65 -7.83 -12.31
CA PHE A 148 24.18 -7.14 -13.48
C PHE A 148 25.36 -7.89 -14.08
N PRO A 149 25.53 -7.85 -15.43
CA PRO A 149 26.70 -8.44 -16.07
C PRO A 149 27.99 -7.90 -15.45
N ALA A 150 29.01 -8.74 -15.29
CA ALA A 150 30.30 -8.34 -14.72
C ALA A 150 31.04 -7.30 -15.58
N GLU A 151 30.85 -7.34 -16.89
CA GLU A 151 31.52 -6.48 -17.88
C GLU A 151 30.51 -5.82 -18.82
N GLY A 152 30.96 -4.80 -19.55
CA GLY A 152 30.17 -4.06 -20.53
C GLY A 152 29.32 -2.94 -19.96
N PRO A 153 28.58 -2.23 -20.81
CA PRO A 153 27.73 -1.12 -20.39
C PRO A 153 26.51 -1.61 -19.59
N ILE A 154 26.05 -0.76 -18.68
CA ILE A 154 24.79 -0.95 -17.96
C ILE A 154 23.81 0.15 -18.38
N HIS A 155 22.65 -0.25 -18.83
CA HIS A 155 21.55 0.66 -19.09
C HIS A 155 20.28 0.16 -18.40
N VAL A 156 19.73 0.97 -17.50
CA VAL A 156 18.53 0.65 -16.72
C VAL A 156 17.37 1.51 -17.20
N LEU A 157 16.28 0.87 -17.58
CA LEU A 157 15.01 1.53 -17.84
C LEU A 157 14.18 1.53 -16.56
N ILE A 158 13.72 2.69 -16.11
CA ILE A 158 12.89 2.86 -14.92
C ILE A 158 11.47 3.18 -15.37
N GLY A 159 10.52 2.30 -15.08
CA GLY A 159 9.11 2.51 -15.38
C GLY A 159 8.44 3.26 -14.25
N ILE A 160 7.95 4.48 -14.55
CA ILE A 160 7.12 5.27 -13.64
C ILE A 160 5.67 4.98 -13.97
N SER A 161 5.08 4.03 -13.25
CA SER A 161 3.67 3.70 -13.35
C SER A 161 2.85 4.71 -12.56
N GLY A 162 2.09 5.58 -13.21
CA GLY A 162 1.34 6.66 -12.58
C GLY A 162 2.16 7.91 -12.26
N PRO A 163 2.73 8.56 -13.29
CA PRO A 163 3.45 9.82 -13.14
C PRO A 163 2.67 10.86 -12.35
N GLY A 164 3.38 11.61 -11.49
CA GLY A 164 2.80 12.63 -10.62
C GLY A 164 2.19 12.09 -9.31
N GLN A 165 2.11 10.79 -9.11
CA GLN A 165 1.70 10.20 -7.84
C GLN A 165 2.91 10.04 -6.91
N VAL A 166 2.76 10.46 -5.64
CA VAL A 166 3.86 10.45 -4.65
C VAL A 166 4.55 9.10 -4.55
N TRP A 167 3.80 7.98 -4.56
CA TRP A 167 4.39 6.65 -4.46
C TRP A 167 5.29 6.29 -5.65
N ALA A 168 4.85 6.67 -6.86
CA ALA A 168 5.60 6.35 -8.08
C ALA A 168 6.87 7.18 -8.21
N GLU A 169 6.76 8.47 -7.95
CA GLU A 169 7.89 9.40 -8.03
C GLU A 169 8.93 9.09 -6.95
N SER A 170 8.51 8.80 -5.71
CA SER A 170 9.43 8.48 -4.61
C SER A 170 10.20 7.19 -4.87
N ARG A 171 9.54 6.11 -5.30
CA ARG A 171 10.22 4.87 -5.68
C ARG A 171 11.18 5.08 -6.85
N GLY A 172 10.73 5.81 -7.88
CA GLY A 172 11.56 6.17 -9.03
C GLY A 172 12.76 7.04 -8.67
N ALA A 173 12.65 7.91 -7.67
CA ALA A 173 13.76 8.67 -7.12
C ALA A 173 14.77 7.78 -6.40
N GLY A 174 14.31 6.83 -5.59
CA GLY A 174 15.16 5.86 -4.91
C GLY A 174 15.98 5.00 -5.88
N ILE A 175 15.33 4.48 -6.94
CA ILE A 175 16.01 3.73 -8.00
C ILE A 175 17.09 4.59 -8.67
N ALA A 176 16.76 5.83 -9.05
CA ALA A 176 17.69 6.75 -9.69
C ALA A 176 18.87 7.09 -8.77
N ARG A 177 18.62 7.35 -7.48
CA ARG A 177 19.68 7.60 -6.48
C ARG A 177 20.66 6.43 -6.42
N PHE A 178 20.19 5.21 -6.36
CA PHE A 178 21.07 4.04 -6.40
C PHE A 178 21.88 3.99 -7.70
N MET A 179 21.27 4.25 -8.86
CA MET A 179 21.99 4.21 -10.15
C MET A 179 23.06 5.29 -10.25
N ASP A 180 22.84 6.48 -9.68
CA ASP A 180 23.85 7.54 -9.61
C ASP A 180 25.03 7.16 -8.71
N GLU A 181 24.76 6.54 -7.56
CA GLU A 181 25.79 5.99 -6.66
C GLU A 181 26.54 4.83 -7.33
N TYR A 182 25.83 3.92 -8.00
CA TYR A 182 26.44 2.80 -8.74
C TYR A 182 27.36 3.29 -9.86
N LYS A 183 26.92 4.29 -10.63
CA LYS A 183 27.73 4.95 -11.65
C LYS A 183 29.02 5.56 -11.07
N THR A 184 28.90 6.23 -9.94
CA THR A 184 30.05 6.85 -9.24
C THR A 184 31.03 5.80 -8.73
N ALA A 185 30.54 4.66 -8.25
CA ALA A 185 31.36 3.55 -7.76
C ALA A 185 32.07 2.76 -8.90
N HIS A 186 31.59 2.89 -10.14
CA HIS A 186 32.14 2.20 -11.32
C HIS A 186 32.56 3.18 -12.42
N PRO A 187 33.57 4.06 -12.20
CA PRO A 187 33.90 5.15 -13.11
C PRO A 187 34.42 4.67 -14.48
N ASP A 188 34.98 3.46 -14.53
CA ASP A 188 35.49 2.86 -15.77
C ASP A 188 34.40 2.18 -16.61
N ARG A 189 33.16 2.23 -16.15
CA ARG A 189 32.02 1.56 -16.77
C ARG A 189 30.97 2.56 -17.26
N GLN A 190 30.46 2.35 -18.47
CA GLN A 190 29.33 3.15 -18.93
C GLN A 190 28.07 2.70 -18.21
N VAL A 191 27.58 3.53 -17.29
CA VAL A 191 26.32 3.32 -16.53
C VAL A 191 25.37 4.45 -16.85
N THR A 192 24.18 4.09 -17.33
CA THR A 192 23.12 5.04 -17.70
C THR A 192 21.76 4.52 -17.26
N TYR A 193 20.81 5.42 -17.08
CA TYR A 193 19.40 5.06 -16.88
C TYR A 193 18.47 6.09 -17.53
N GLU A 194 17.24 5.67 -17.80
CA GLU A 194 16.18 6.53 -18.33
C GLU A 194 14.87 6.23 -17.60
N LYS A 195 14.04 7.25 -17.39
CA LYS A 195 12.69 7.12 -16.84
C LYS A 195 11.68 7.24 -17.95
N ILE A 196 10.69 6.33 -17.96
CA ILE A 196 9.54 6.41 -18.86
C ILE A 196 8.23 6.35 -18.09
N ASP A 197 7.18 6.98 -18.58
CA ASP A 197 5.82 6.66 -18.20
C ASP A 197 5.50 5.24 -18.71
N SER A 198 5.44 4.27 -17.81
CA SER A 198 5.15 2.87 -18.17
C SER A 198 3.65 2.55 -18.20
N GLY A 199 2.80 3.40 -17.60
CA GLY A 199 1.36 3.20 -17.52
C GLY A 199 0.92 2.34 -16.33
N LEU A 200 -0.40 2.28 -16.10
CA LEU A 200 -1.06 1.54 -15.02
C LEU A 200 -1.85 0.32 -15.54
N ASP A 201 -1.42 -0.25 -16.66
CA ASP A 201 -2.02 -1.41 -17.30
C ASP A 201 -0.93 -2.36 -17.79
N LEU A 202 -1.08 -3.66 -17.57
CA LEU A 202 -0.09 -4.68 -17.92
C LEU A 202 0.25 -4.69 -19.40
N SER A 203 -0.75 -4.57 -20.29
CA SER A 203 -0.55 -4.58 -21.74
C SER A 203 0.15 -3.31 -22.20
N VAL A 204 -0.25 -2.15 -21.69
CA VAL A 204 0.38 -0.85 -22.01
C VAL A 204 1.83 -0.84 -21.57
N THR A 205 2.13 -1.26 -20.35
CA THR A 205 3.51 -1.37 -19.85
C THR A 205 4.32 -2.32 -20.71
N GLY A 206 3.77 -3.49 -21.02
CA GLY A 206 4.43 -4.48 -21.89
C GLY A 206 4.79 -3.91 -23.25
N GLN A 207 3.86 -3.23 -23.91
CA GLN A 207 4.08 -2.62 -25.23
C GLN A 207 5.14 -1.51 -25.20
N ARG A 208 5.09 -0.62 -24.19
CA ARG A 208 6.05 0.48 -24.05
C ARG A 208 7.47 -0.04 -23.80
N VAL A 209 7.60 -1.01 -22.89
CA VAL A 209 8.91 -1.62 -22.57
C VAL A 209 9.45 -2.42 -23.76
N ALA A 210 8.61 -3.21 -24.44
CA ALA A 210 9.02 -3.95 -25.63
C ALA A 210 9.51 -3.03 -26.75
N ALA A 211 8.80 -1.95 -27.05
CA ALA A 211 9.21 -0.95 -28.05
C ALA A 211 10.55 -0.29 -27.68
N TYR A 212 10.76 0.03 -26.40
CA TYR A 212 12.02 0.60 -25.93
C TYR A 212 13.18 -0.39 -26.09
N VAL A 213 13.02 -1.62 -25.64
CA VAL A 213 14.07 -2.66 -25.68
C VAL A 213 14.45 -3.06 -27.11
N GLN A 214 13.54 -2.96 -28.07
CA GLN A 214 13.83 -3.19 -29.50
C GLN A 214 14.77 -2.14 -30.08
N SER A 215 14.71 -0.92 -29.59
CA SER A 215 15.51 0.21 -30.12
C SER A 215 16.75 0.53 -29.30
N THR A 216 16.77 0.14 -28.02
CA THR A 216 17.81 0.53 -27.05
C THR A 216 18.31 -0.70 -26.29
N PRO A 217 19.63 -1.00 -26.35
CA PRO A 217 20.22 -2.06 -25.55
C PRO A 217 19.95 -1.80 -24.06
N THR A 218 19.19 -2.69 -23.42
CA THR A 218 18.71 -2.52 -22.06
C THR A 218 19.17 -3.69 -21.19
N THR A 219 19.87 -3.38 -20.10
CA THR A 219 20.35 -4.38 -19.13
C THR A 219 19.22 -4.79 -18.19
N ALA A 220 18.45 -3.81 -17.71
CA ALA A 220 17.37 -4.07 -16.76
C ALA A 220 16.20 -3.11 -16.95
N TYR A 221 15.00 -3.58 -16.62
CA TYR A 221 13.81 -2.77 -16.41
C TYR A 221 13.34 -2.90 -14.98
N ILE A 222 13.15 -1.78 -14.30
CA ILE A 222 12.66 -1.72 -12.92
C ILE A 222 11.38 -0.91 -12.94
N ASP A 223 10.26 -1.54 -12.63
CA ASP A 223 8.96 -0.87 -12.50
C ASP A 223 8.69 -0.46 -11.05
N VAL A 224 8.11 0.71 -10.84
CA VAL A 224 7.76 1.21 -9.51
C VAL A 224 6.48 0.57 -8.91
N GLY A 225 5.81 -0.29 -9.67
CA GLY A 225 4.66 -1.09 -9.26
C GLY A 225 4.81 -2.55 -9.70
N TYR A 226 3.70 -3.26 -9.91
CA TYR A 226 3.69 -4.67 -10.32
C TYR A 226 3.59 -4.88 -11.84
N TRP A 227 3.53 -3.80 -12.62
CA TRP A 227 3.27 -3.87 -14.07
C TRP A 227 4.44 -4.43 -14.89
N ALA A 228 5.62 -4.62 -14.29
CA ALA A 228 6.71 -5.38 -14.92
C ALA A 228 6.29 -6.80 -15.36
N ALA A 229 5.22 -7.36 -14.78
CA ALA A 229 4.65 -8.61 -15.27
C ALA A 229 4.16 -8.51 -16.73
N GLY A 230 3.61 -7.37 -17.14
CA GLY A 230 3.29 -7.12 -18.55
C GLY A 230 4.52 -7.02 -19.43
N ALA A 231 5.61 -6.41 -18.93
CA ALA A 231 6.90 -6.38 -19.64
C ALA A 231 7.46 -7.78 -19.83
N ALA A 232 7.37 -8.66 -18.83
CA ALA A 232 7.80 -10.06 -18.93
C ALA A 232 7.09 -10.80 -20.07
N VAL A 233 5.77 -10.66 -20.19
CA VAL A 233 4.98 -11.24 -21.30
C VAL A 233 5.46 -10.71 -22.65
N SER A 234 5.57 -9.39 -22.80
CA SER A 234 5.96 -8.79 -24.07
C SER A 234 7.40 -9.11 -24.49
N LEU A 235 8.32 -9.22 -23.52
CA LEU A 235 9.69 -9.65 -23.79
C LEU A 235 9.75 -11.12 -24.24
N ARG A 236 8.93 -11.98 -23.66
CA ARG A 236 8.75 -13.39 -24.11
C ARG A 236 8.26 -13.45 -25.55
N ASP A 237 7.26 -12.62 -25.91
CA ASP A 237 6.71 -12.54 -27.27
C ASP A 237 7.74 -12.02 -28.29
N LEU A 238 8.68 -11.19 -27.86
CA LEU A 238 9.85 -10.77 -28.65
C LEU A 238 10.94 -11.86 -28.77
N GLY A 239 10.74 -13.04 -28.17
CA GLY A 239 11.73 -14.13 -28.17
C GLY A 239 12.91 -13.93 -27.22
N LYS A 240 12.86 -12.93 -26.32
CA LYS A 240 13.86 -12.75 -25.27
C LYS A 240 13.77 -13.91 -24.27
N LYS A 241 14.92 -14.40 -23.82
CA LYS A 241 14.97 -15.43 -22.78
C LYS A 241 14.95 -14.81 -21.38
N PRO A 242 14.54 -15.58 -20.35
CA PRO A 242 14.68 -15.14 -18.97
C PRO A 242 16.08 -14.64 -18.65
N GLY A 243 16.19 -13.43 -18.07
CA GLY A 243 17.46 -12.83 -17.68
C GLY A 243 18.24 -12.10 -18.81
N GLU A 244 17.81 -12.15 -20.09
CA GLU A 244 18.42 -11.31 -21.13
C GLU A 244 18.15 -9.81 -20.90
N VAL A 245 16.99 -9.50 -20.34
CA VAL A 245 16.67 -8.22 -19.71
C VAL A 245 16.25 -8.56 -18.28
N LEU A 246 16.95 -8.02 -17.30
CA LEU A 246 16.61 -8.26 -15.89
C LEU A 246 15.38 -7.45 -15.53
N LEU A 247 14.40 -8.07 -14.87
CA LEU A 247 13.18 -7.40 -14.43
C LEU A 247 13.09 -7.39 -12.91
N ALA A 248 12.73 -6.23 -12.35
CA ALA A 248 12.34 -6.11 -10.94
C ALA A 248 11.14 -5.19 -10.79
N CYS A 249 10.38 -5.41 -9.73
CA CYS A 249 9.13 -4.69 -9.49
C CYS A 249 8.73 -4.69 -8.02
N PHE A 250 7.51 -4.24 -7.74
CA PHE A 250 6.89 -4.26 -6.42
C PHE A 250 5.77 -5.30 -6.40
N ASP A 251 5.41 -5.71 -5.20
CA ASP A 251 4.26 -6.53 -4.82
C ASP A 251 4.36 -8.03 -5.19
N LEU A 252 3.64 -8.82 -4.43
CA LEU A 252 3.50 -10.28 -4.60
C LEU A 252 2.12 -10.66 -5.17
N VAL A 253 1.64 -9.85 -6.13
CA VAL A 253 0.40 -10.19 -6.83
C VAL A 253 0.60 -11.43 -7.71
N PRO A 254 -0.46 -12.24 -7.97
CA PRO A 254 -0.32 -13.54 -8.66
C PRO A 254 0.45 -13.44 -9.98
N VAL A 255 0.18 -12.45 -10.81
CA VAL A 255 0.87 -12.27 -12.11
C VAL A 255 2.38 -12.03 -11.98
N VAL A 256 2.84 -11.36 -10.91
CA VAL A 256 4.26 -11.18 -10.63
C VAL A 256 4.88 -12.51 -10.20
N MET A 257 4.21 -13.25 -9.32
CA MET A 257 4.70 -14.54 -8.84
C MET A 257 4.82 -15.57 -9.97
N ASP A 258 3.87 -15.58 -10.90
CA ASP A 258 3.92 -16.43 -12.10
C ASP A 258 5.13 -16.09 -12.97
N GLU A 259 5.42 -14.80 -13.18
CA GLU A 259 6.59 -14.37 -13.95
C GLU A 259 7.92 -14.53 -13.21
N MET A 260 7.92 -14.53 -11.88
CA MET A 260 9.07 -14.97 -11.09
C MET A 260 9.35 -16.47 -11.25
N LYS A 261 8.32 -17.32 -11.21
CA LYS A 261 8.45 -18.78 -11.45
C LYS A 261 8.91 -19.08 -12.86
N SER A 262 8.50 -18.31 -13.85
CA SER A 262 8.96 -18.44 -15.23
C SER A 262 10.40 -17.93 -15.44
N GLY A 263 10.99 -17.26 -14.44
CA GLY A 263 12.34 -16.71 -14.45
C GLY A 263 12.48 -15.36 -15.18
N TYR A 264 11.38 -14.74 -15.61
CA TYR A 264 11.45 -13.41 -16.26
C TYR A 264 11.58 -12.28 -15.25
N ILE A 265 10.95 -12.35 -14.08
CA ILE A 265 11.15 -11.38 -12.98
C ILE A 265 12.14 -11.97 -11.98
N GLN A 266 13.25 -11.28 -11.76
CA GLN A 266 14.33 -11.71 -10.89
C GLN A 266 14.17 -11.28 -9.44
N LEU A 267 13.41 -10.21 -9.20
CA LEU A 267 13.30 -9.63 -7.87
C LEU A 267 12.00 -8.83 -7.74
N THR A 268 11.34 -8.95 -6.60
CA THR A 268 10.27 -8.05 -6.19
C THR A 268 10.46 -7.64 -4.73
N ILE A 269 9.79 -6.57 -4.31
CA ILE A 269 9.76 -6.14 -2.92
C ILE A 269 8.33 -6.27 -2.38
N ASP A 270 8.17 -7.02 -1.28
CA ASP A 270 6.89 -7.22 -0.61
C ASP A 270 6.62 -6.07 0.35
N GLN A 271 5.51 -5.38 0.19
CA GLN A 271 5.07 -4.33 1.11
C GLN A 271 3.97 -4.78 2.09
N GLN A 272 3.63 -6.06 2.11
CA GLN A 272 2.68 -6.67 3.04
C GLN A 272 1.33 -5.92 3.11
N PRO A 273 0.56 -5.87 2.02
CA PRO A 273 -0.65 -5.05 1.91
C PRO A 273 -1.70 -5.38 2.97
N PHE A 274 -1.84 -6.64 3.39
CA PHE A 274 -2.74 -7.04 4.47
C PHE A 274 -2.47 -6.23 5.76
N LEU A 275 -1.20 -6.06 6.13
CA LEU A 275 -0.84 -5.29 7.34
C LEU A 275 -1.18 -3.81 7.22
N GLN A 276 -1.19 -3.26 6.00
CA GLN A 276 -1.57 -1.86 5.76
C GLN A 276 -3.06 -1.61 5.96
N GLY A 277 -3.89 -2.64 5.88
CA GLY A 277 -5.28 -2.58 6.30
C GLY A 277 -5.47 -2.91 7.79
N TYR A 278 -4.79 -3.94 8.25
CA TYR A 278 -4.98 -4.52 9.59
C TYR A 278 -4.48 -3.63 10.74
N ILE A 279 -3.24 -3.16 10.65
CA ILE A 279 -2.58 -2.40 11.73
C ILE A 279 -3.30 -1.07 12.03
N PRO A 280 -3.67 -0.22 11.03
CA PRO A 280 -4.29 1.06 11.30
C PRO A 280 -5.63 0.94 12.04
N ILE A 281 -6.43 -0.08 11.76
CA ILE A 281 -7.70 -0.33 12.45
C ILE A 281 -7.45 -0.59 13.94
N HIS A 282 -6.52 -1.46 14.26
CA HIS A 282 -6.17 -1.74 15.66
C HIS A 282 -5.58 -0.50 16.36
N GLN A 283 -4.79 0.31 15.67
CA GLN A 283 -4.29 1.55 16.23
C GLN A 283 -5.41 2.54 16.56
N LEU A 284 -6.37 2.76 15.63
CA LEU A 284 -7.52 3.63 15.89
C LEU A 284 -8.34 3.15 17.08
N HIS A 285 -8.59 1.84 17.17
CA HIS A 285 -9.29 1.25 18.32
C HIS A 285 -8.54 1.51 19.64
N MET A 286 -7.22 1.31 19.67
CA MET A 286 -6.41 1.57 20.86
C MET A 286 -6.39 3.06 21.25
N ILE A 287 -6.31 3.95 20.26
CA ILE A 287 -6.38 5.41 20.48
C ILE A 287 -7.74 5.77 21.07
N ASN A 288 -8.84 5.29 20.49
CA ASN A 288 -10.20 5.66 20.91
C ASN A 288 -10.56 5.08 22.27
N LYS A 289 -10.31 3.79 22.48
CA LYS A 289 -10.74 3.06 23.67
C LYS A 289 -9.81 3.25 24.86
N TYR A 290 -8.50 3.18 24.62
CA TYR A 290 -7.51 3.15 25.69
C TYR A 290 -6.67 4.43 25.76
N LYS A 291 -6.88 5.40 24.86
CA LYS A 291 -6.11 6.66 24.77
C LYS A 291 -4.60 6.42 24.64
N LEU A 292 -4.22 5.33 23.96
CA LEU A 292 -2.81 5.02 23.71
C LEU A 292 -2.29 5.87 22.54
N GLY A 293 -0.96 6.07 22.52
CA GLY A 293 -0.29 6.78 21.43
C GLY A 293 -0.24 5.96 20.12
N ALA A 294 -0.28 6.64 18.99
CA ALA A 294 -0.02 6.06 17.70
C ALA A 294 1.49 5.82 17.45
N TYR A 295 1.83 4.91 16.54
CA TYR A 295 3.21 4.62 16.16
C TYR A 295 3.31 4.32 14.65
N ASP A 296 4.43 4.68 14.05
CA ASP A 296 4.71 4.35 12.65
C ASP A 296 5.11 2.87 12.52
N ALA A 297 4.57 2.17 11.51
CA ALA A 297 4.85 0.78 11.22
C ALA A 297 5.34 0.60 9.78
N ASN A 298 6.61 0.20 9.60
CA ASN A 298 7.13 -0.14 8.28
C ASN A 298 6.73 -1.58 7.92
N THR A 299 5.91 -1.76 6.89
CA THR A 299 5.38 -3.05 6.46
C THR A 299 6.18 -3.71 5.34
N GLY A 300 7.15 -3.03 4.72
CA GLY A 300 7.75 -3.56 3.51
C GLY A 300 9.23 -3.28 3.32
N LYS A 301 10.09 -4.26 3.67
CA LYS A 301 11.54 -4.26 3.37
C LYS A 301 12.02 -5.55 2.73
N ALA A 302 11.15 -6.56 2.59
CA ALA A 302 11.56 -7.88 2.14
C ALA A 302 11.74 -7.91 0.63
N LEU A 303 12.96 -8.09 0.17
CA LEU A 303 13.27 -8.47 -1.21
C LEU A 303 12.98 -9.96 -1.38
N ILE A 304 12.17 -10.29 -2.37
CA ILE A 304 11.74 -11.67 -2.67
C ILE A 304 12.33 -12.10 -3.99
N THR A 305 12.98 -13.25 -3.96
CA THR A 305 13.59 -13.91 -5.13
C THR A 305 12.74 -15.09 -5.61
N PRO A 306 12.93 -15.60 -6.85
CA PRO A 306 12.12 -16.68 -7.40
C PRO A 306 12.07 -17.96 -6.55
N ASP A 307 13.14 -18.29 -5.83
CA ASP A 307 13.23 -19.48 -4.97
C ASP A 307 12.33 -19.40 -3.73
N GLN A 308 11.87 -18.21 -3.35
CA GLN A 308 10.98 -17.98 -2.20
C GLN A 308 9.49 -18.03 -2.58
N VAL A 309 9.16 -17.96 -3.88
CA VAL A 309 7.77 -17.79 -4.37
C VAL A 309 6.87 -18.96 -3.98
N ASP A 310 7.33 -20.20 -4.06
CA ASP A 310 6.50 -21.37 -3.77
C ASP A 310 5.95 -21.39 -2.34
N ALA A 311 6.69 -20.82 -1.39
CA ALA A 311 6.25 -20.69 0.01
C ALA A 311 5.20 -19.58 0.22
N LEU A 312 5.04 -18.65 -0.74
CA LEU A 312 4.22 -17.44 -0.60
C LEU A 312 2.98 -17.45 -1.52
N ILE A 313 2.96 -18.32 -2.55
CA ILE A 313 1.91 -18.28 -3.58
C ILE A 313 0.51 -18.51 -3.00
N ASP A 314 0.34 -19.47 -2.11
CA ASP A 314 -0.95 -19.74 -1.48
C ASP A 314 -1.43 -18.56 -0.62
N LEU A 315 -0.52 -17.89 0.06
CA LEU A 315 -0.82 -16.70 0.88
C LEU A 315 -1.21 -15.49 0.01
N SER A 316 -0.57 -15.33 -1.15
CA SER A 316 -0.94 -14.31 -2.13
C SER A 316 -2.32 -14.58 -2.72
N GLN A 317 -2.61 -15.82 -3.12
CA GLN A 317 -3.93 -16.23 -3.62
C GLN A 317 -5.03 -16.05 -2.56
N GLN A 318 -4.71 -16.20 -1.29
CA GLN A 318 -5.60 -15.93 -0.18
C GLN A 318 -5.74 -14.43 0.13
N GLY A 319 -5.03 -13.54 -0.55
CA GLY A 319 -5.03 -12.10 -0.31
C GLY A 319 -4.41 -11.69 1.02
N VAL A 320 -3.38 -12.42 1.47
CA VAL A 320 -2.62 -12.10 2.69
C VAL A 320 -1.27 -11.43 2.34
N ARG A 321 -0.90 -11.53 1.06
CA ARG A 321 0.32 -10.91 0.52
C ARG A 321 -0.01 -10.05 -0.68
#